data_ebf6d08fcf0a9a632dfe017140551281
#
_entry.id   ebf6d08fcf0a9a632dfe017140551281
#
_cell.length_a   1.000
_cell.length_b   1.000
_cell.length_c   1.000
_cell.angle_alpha   90.00
_cell.angle_beta   90.00
_cell.angle_gamma   90.00
#
_symmetry.space_group_name_H-M   'P 1'
#
loop_
_entity.id
_entity.type
_entity.pdbx_description
1 polymer ?
#
loop_
_entity_poly.entity_id
_entity_poly.type
_entity_poly.pdbx_seq_one_letter_code
_entity_poly.pdbx_strand_id
1 'polypeptide(L)'
;MLKKQFVSVAAVAVLTTGVAFAAVQQDKVMYRQADRTYVVNTTSLCSNVKGFKGATPVEVYIKNNKVVKVEALPNREGPKFYDKVKQGLFPKFNGMKLSKAAKAESLDGVTGATYTSRAVKENIAAAVAYYKKNK
;
A
#
# COMPACT_ATOMS: atom_id res chain seq x y z
N MET A 1 33.40 16.81 15.45
CA MET A 1 33.00 16.96 14.74
C MET A 1 32.60 16.57 14.57
N LEU A 2 32.78 16.56 14.87
CA LEU A 2 32.29 16.70 14.20
C LEU A 2 31.93 16.30 14.08
N LYS A 3 32.38 16.70 14.37
CA LYS A 3 31.96 16.90 13.71
C LYS A 3 31.44 16.58 13.16
N LYS A 4 31.79 16.87 13.65
CA LYS A 4 31.22 17.00 12.83
C LYS A 4 30.71 16.62 12.22
N GLN A 5 31.00 16.94 12.56
CA GLN A 5 30.49 17.06 11.63
C GLN A 5 30.06 16.55 11.02
N PHE A 6 30.30 16.88 11.21
CA PHE A 6 29.81 16.87 10.15
C PHE A 6 29.46 16.36 9.68
N VAL A 7 29.99 17.02 10.55
CA VAL A 7 29.53 17.17 9.47
C VAL A 7 29.15 16.80 8.92
N SER A 8 29.49 17.16 9.27
CA SER A 8 28.98 17.33 8.17
C SER A 8 28.69 16.98 7.59
N VAL A 9 28.82 17.25 7.71
CA VAL A 9 28.31 17.39 6.57
C VAL A 9 28.00 17.03 5.99
N ALA A 10 28.37 17.34 6.18
CA ALA A 10 27.89 17.45 5.14
C ALA A 10 27.55 17.06 4.59
N ALA A 11 27.68 17.31 4.79
CA ALA A 11 27.13 17.32 3.84
C ALA A 11 26.74 17.06 3.30
N VAL A 12 26.80 17.32 3.36
CA VAL A 12 26.22 17.42 2.34
C VAL A 12 25.90 17.13 1.68
N ALA A 13 26.17 17.46 1.80
CA ALA A 13 25.69 17.51 0.78
C ALA A 13 25.41 17.06 0.17
N VAL A 14 25.36 17.16 0.25
CA VAL A 14 24.86 16.97 -0.71
C VAL A 14 24.51 16.66 -1.22
N LEU A 15 24.52 16.89 -1.27
CA LEU A 15 23.96 16.77 -2.09
C LEU A 15 23.61 16.48 -2.71
N THR A 16 23.62 16.79 -2.56
CA THR A 16 23.13 16.61 -3.43
C THR A 16 22.72 16.08 -4.01
N THR A 17 22.71 16.29 -3.83
CA THR A 17 22.21 15.69 -4.54
C THR A 17 21.66 14.94 -4.63
N GLY A 18 21.58 14.94 -4.36
CA GLY A 18 20.91 14.27 -4.56
C GLY A 18 20.55 13.49 -4.33
N VAL A 19 20.50 13.55 -4.12
CA VAL A 19 20.05 12.78 -4.08
C VAL A 19 19.73 12.01 -3.78
N ALA A 20 19.74 12.16 -3.52
CA ALA A 20 19.34 11.43 -3.43
C ALA A 20 19.08 10.82 -2.93
N PHE A 21 19.00 10.86 -2.53
CA PHE A 21 18.56 10.23 -2.26
C PHE A 21 18.19 9.59 -1.67
N ALA A 22 18.70 10.66 -1.11
CA ALA A 22 18.37 9.77 -0.11
C ALA A 22 17.14 9.01 -0.22
N ALA A 23 16.45 9.35 -0.91
CA ALA A 23 15.36 8.55 -1.25
C ALA A 23 15.72 7.13 -1.42
N VAL A 24 16.91 6.95 -1.68
CA VAL A 24 17.45 5.66 -1.84
C VAL A 24 17.15 4.73 -0.71
N GLN A 25 17.05 5.27 0.48
CA GLN A 25 16.84 4.48 1.66
C GLN A 25 15.38 4.22 1.94
N GLN A 26 14.52 4.72 1.10
CA GLN A 26 13.12 4.57 1.28
C GLN A 26 12.67 3.14 1.05
N ASP A 27 11.79 2.63 1.90
CA ASP A 27 11.16 1.34 1.71
C ASP A 27 10.23 1.43 0.51
N LYS A 28 10.41 0.55 -0.46
CA LYS A 28 9.59 0.53 -1.66
C LYS A 28 8.18 0.01 -1.40
N VAL A 29 7.99 -0.70 -0.31
CA VAL A 29 6.69 -1.26 0.04
C VAL A 29 5.86 -0.26 0.81
N MET A 30 6.49 0.48 1.71
CA MET A 30 5.76 1.42 2.57
C MET A 30 6.51 2.73 2.69
N TYR A 31 5.77 3.83 2.63
CA TYR A 31 6.34 5.14 2.91
C TYR A 31 5.32 5.97 3.69
N ARG A 32 5.79 7.04 4.32
CA ARG A 32 4.94 7.92 5.12
C ARG A 32 4.88 9.29 4.46
N GLN A 33 3.68 9.79 4.28
CA GLN A 33 3.46 11.13 3.74
C GLN A 33 3.67 12.18 4.83
N ALA A 34 3.75 13.45 4.41
CA ALA A 34 3.98 14.56 5.33
C ALA A 34 2.89 14.67 6.40
N ASP A 35 1.66 14.31 6.07
CA ASP A 35 0.54 14.36 6.99
C ASP A 35 0.45 13.12 7.89
N ARG A 36 1.49 12.29 7.90
CA ARG A 36 1.61 11.06 8.68
C ARG A 36 0.74 9.91 8.18
N THR A 37 0.20 10.02 6.98
CA THR A 37 -0.47 8.88 6.34
C THR A 37 0.60 7.92 5.84
N TYR A 38 0.46 6.65 6.18
CA TYR A 38 1.31 5.61 5.61
C TYR A 38 0.66 5.07 4.36
N VAL A 39 1.46 4.81 3.34
CA VAL A 39 1.00 4.21 2.09
C VAL A 39 1.73 2.89 1.91
N VAL A 40 0.98 1.81 1.81
CA VAL A 40 1.54 0.48 1.61
C VAL A 40 1.20 0.02 0.19
N ASN A 41 2.25 -0.25 -0.60
CA ASN A 41 2.12 -0.73 -1.96
C ASN A 41 2.29 -2.25 -1.94
N THR A 42 1.28 -2.98 -2.39
CA THR A 42 1.27 -4.44 -2.27
C THR A 42 1.90 -5.17 -3.45
N THR A 43 2.48 -4.46 -4.40
CA THR A 43 3.03 -5.10 -5.61
C THR A 43 3.98 -6.24 -5.29
N SER A 44 4.95 -6.01 -4.41
CA SER A 44 5.91 -7.05 -4.06
C SER A 44 5.39 -7.99 -2.97
N LEU A 45 4.48 -7.53 -2.13
CA LEU A 45 3.91 -8.36 -1.07
C LEU A 45 3.04 -9.48 -1.63
N CYS A 46 2.33 -9.18 -2.70
CA CYS A 46 1.30 -10.07 -3.22
C CYS A 46 1.50 -10.41 -4.69
N SER A 47 2.76 -10.53 -5.12
CA SER A 47 3.06 -10.85 -6.51
C SER A 47 2.49 -12.21 -6.92
N ASN A 48 2.29 -13.10 -5.97
CA ASN A 48 1.74 -14.44 -6.22
C ASN A 48 0.23 -14.53 -6.02
N VAL A 49 -0.40 -13.46 -5.57
CA VAL A 49 -1.84 -13.43 -5.37
C VAL A 49 -2.48 -12.93 -6.65
N LYS A 50 -3.26 -13.78 -7.28
CA LYS A 50 -3.82 -13.46 -8.60
C LYS A 50 -5.33 -13.42 -8.56
N GLY A 51 -5.88 -12.44 -9.27
CA GLY A 51 -7.29 -12.38 -9.56
C GLY A 51 -7.63 -13.29 -10.72
N PHE A 52 -8.47 -12.81 -11.62
CA PHE A 52 -8.86 -13.64 -12.77
C PHE A 52 -7.73 -13.73 -13.81
N LYS A 53 -7.06 -12.61 -14.11
CA LYS A 53 -6.03 -12.58 -15.14
C LYS A 53 -4.61 -12.34 -14.62
N GLY A 54 -4.47 -11.82 -13.42
CA GLY A 54 -3.15 -11.55 -12.90
C GLY A 54 -3.19 -10.90 -11.54
N ALA A 55 -2.04 -10.41 -11.09
CA ALA A 55 -1.93 -9.76 -9.80
C ALA A 55 -2.81 -8.49 -9.78
N THR A 56 -3.31 -8.17 -8.60
CA THR A 56 -4.17 -6.99 -8.40
C THR A 56 -3.58 -6.10 -7.31
N PRO A 57 -2.39 -5.52 -7.56
CA PRO A 57 -1.75 -4.71 -6.52
C PRO A 57 -2.55 -3.46 -6.23
N VAL A 58 -2.48 -3.02 -4.98
CA VAL A 58 -3.15 -1.82 -4.52
C VAL A 58 -2.23 -1.01 -3.63
N GLU A 59 -2.57 0.26 -3.43
CA GLU A 59 -2.00 1.08 -2.38
C GLU A 59 -3.05 1.24 -1.29
N VAL A 60 -2.66 0.94 -0.05
CA VAL A 60 -3.54 1.09 1.10
C VAL A 60 -3.02 2.26 1.92
N TYR A 61 -3.86 3.26 2.11
CA TYR A 61 -3.53 4.47 2.86
C TYR A 61 -4.01 4.30 4.29
N ILE A 62 -3.10 4.45 5.25
CA ILE A 62 -3.38 4.19 6.67
C ILE A 62 -3.00 5.38 7.51
N LYS A 63 -3.91 5.84 8.36
CA LYS A 63 -3.67 6.92 9.29
C LYS A 63 -4.52 6.73 10.55
N ASN A 64 -3.95 7.05 11.70
CA ASN A 64 -4.67 6.94 12.98
C ASN A 64 -5.28 5.56 13.18
N ASN A 65 -4.55 4.52 12.81
CA ASN A 65 -4.96 3.13 13.00
C ASN A 65 -6.21 2.74 12.23
N LYS A 66 -6.46 3.44 11.12
CA LYS A 66 -7.59 3.18 10.22
C LYS A 66 -7.14 3.25 8.78
N VAL A 67 -7.87 2.54 7.92
CA VAL A 67 -7.67 2.67 6.48
C VAL A 67 -8.34 3.97 6.05
N VAL A 68 -7.57 4.84 5.39
CA VAL A 68 -8.12 6.07 4.83
C VAL A 68 -8.83 5.75 3.51
N LYS A 69 -8.12 5.02 2.65
CA LYS A 69 -8.64 4.62 1.34
C LYS A 69 -7.77 3.53 0.75
N VAL A 70 -8.27 2.91 -0.32
CA VAL A 70 -7.54 1.93 -1.11
C VAL A 70 -7.56 2.41 -2.56
N GLU A 71 -6.42 2.37 -3.24
CA GLU A 71 -6.32 2.75 -4.64
C GLU A 71 -5.73 1.61 -5.46
N ALA A 72 -6.27 1.41 -6.66
CA ALA A 72 -5.78 0.38 -7.57
C ALA A 72 -4.49 0.82 -8.23
N LEU A 73 -3.56 -0.12 -8.38
CA LEU A 73 -2.38 0.06 -9.19
C LEU A 73 -2.61 -0.63 -10.54
N PRO A 74 -1.75 -0.39 -11.55
CA PRO A 74 -1.94 -1.02 -12.86
C PRO A 74 -2.04 -2.54 -12.74
N ASN A 75 -2.96 -3.13 -13.49
CA ASN A 75 -3.21 -4.56 -13.45
C ASN A 75 -3.77 -5.00 -14.80
N ARG A 76 -3.94 -6.31 -14.96
CA ARG A 76 -4.43 -6.91 -16.21
C ARG A 76 -5.87 -7.36 -16.15
N GLU A 77 -6.55 -7.09 -15.04
CA GLU A 77 -7.94 -7.50 -14.92
C GLU A 77 -8.80 -6.76 -15.95
N GLY A 78 -9.86 -7.42 -16.39
CA GLY A 78 -10.80 -6.77 -17.31
C GLY A 78 -11.40 -5.54 -16.67
N PRO A 79 -11.36 -4.38 -17.34
CA PRO A 79 -11.85 -3.15 -16.73
C PRO A 79 -13.27 -3.24 -16.21
N LYS A 80 -14.13 -3.95 -16.95
CA LYS A 80 -15.51 -4.11 -16.56
C LYS A 80 -15.66 -4.81 -15.21
N PHE A 81 -14.85 -5.85 -14.98
CA PHE A 81 -14.89 -6.59 -13.73
C PHE A 81 -14.22 -5.81 -12.61
N TYR A 82 -13.09 -5.21 -12.91
CA TYR A 82 -12.37 -4.46 -11.89
C TYR A 82 -13.12 -3.21 -11.45
N ASP A 83 -13.82 -2.56 -12.37
CA ASP A 83 -14.64 -1.41 -12.00
C ASP A 83 -15.71 -1.79 -10.98
N LYS A 84 -16.27 -2.99 -11.10
CA LYS A 84 -17.23 -3.48 -10.11
C LYS A 84 -16.57 -3.60 -8.73
N VAL A 85 -15.33 -4.08 -8.69
CA VAL A 85 -14.59 -4.21 -7.43
C VAL A 85 -14.27 -2.85 -6.86
N LYS A 86 -13.81 -1.91 -7.69
CA LYS A 86 -13.50 -0.56 -7.22
C LYS A 86 -14.73 0.14 -6.66
N GLN A 87 -15.89 -0.07 -7.25
CA GLN A 87 -17.12 0.58 -6.81
C GLN A 87 -17.77 -0.15 -5.63
N GLY A 88 -17.70 -1.46 -5.60
CA GLY A 88 -18.42 -2.25 -4.60
C GLY A 88 -17.59 -2.68 -3.40
N LEU A 89 -16.27 -2.74 -3.55
CA LEU A 89 -15.41 -3.24 -2.47
C LEU A 89 -14.52 -2.16 -1.87
N PHE A 90 -13.82 -1.38 -2.69
CA PHE A 90 -12.87 -0.40 -2.18
C PHE A 90 -13.47 0.58 -1.17
N PRO A 91 -14.66 1.17 -1.41
CA PRO A 91 -15.22 2.12 -0.46
C PRO A 91 -15.53 1.53 0.90
N LYS A 92 -15.72 0.22 0.98
CA LYS A 92 -16.00 -0.44 2.27
C LYS A 92 -14.86 -0.27 3.25
N PHE A 93 -13.65 -0.05 2.76
CA PHE A 93 -12.48 0.07 3.61
C PHE A 93 -12.25 1.49 4.11
N ASN A 94 -12.93 2.48 3.54
CA ASN A 94 -12.74 3.88 3.94
C ASN A 94 -13.15 4.06 5.40
N GLY A 95 -12.19 4.45 6.24
CA GLY A 95 -12.44 4.65 7.67
C GLY A 95 -12.45 3.36 8.49
N MET A 96 -12.18 2.22 7.88
CA MET A 96 -12.22 0.95 8.58
C MET A 96 -11.05 0.81 9.54
N LYS A 97 -11.33 0.34 10.76
CA LYS A 97 -10.27 0.06 11.74
C LYS A 97 -9.34 -1.01 11.22
N LEU A 98 -8.05 -0.91 11.54
CA LEU A 98 -7.07 -1.88 11.07
C LEU A 98 -7.37 -3.29 11.56
N SER A 99 -7.89 -3.44 12.77
CA SER A 99 -8.24 -4.76 13.29
C SER A 99 -9.28 -5.46 12.41
N LYS A 100 -10.18 -4.68 11.81
CA LYS A 100 -11.17 -5.23 10.89
C LYS A 100 -10.59 -5.43 9.51
N ALA A 101 -9.81 -4.47 9.03
CA ALA A 101 -9.19 -4.57 7.71
C ALA A 101 -8.19 -5.73 7.62
N ALA A 102 -7.57 -6.09 8.74
CA ALA A 102 -6.68 -7.25 8.80
C ALA A 102 -7.41 -8.55 8.47
N LYS A 103 -8.73 -8.56 8.62
CA LYS A 103 -9.57 -9.71 8.31
C LYS A 103 -10.36 -9.47 7.03
N ALA A 104 -9.78 -8.71 6.10
CA ALA A 104 -10.46 -8.35 4.86
C ALA A 104 -10.96 -9.57 4.09
N GLU A 105 -10.25 -10.69 4.18
CA GLU A 105 -10.63 -11.89 3.47
C GLU A 105 -12.01 -12.42 3.89
N SER A 106 -12.46 -12.08 5.09
CA SER A 106 -13.77 -12.52 5.57
C SER A 106 -14.92 -11.64 5.09
N LEU A 107 -14.62 -10.52 4.44
CA LEU A 107 -15.66 -9.63 3.93
C LEU A 107 -16.26 -10.19 2.64
N ASP A 108 -17.50 -9.80 2.37
CA ASP A 108 -18.16 -10.21 1.14
C ASP A 108 -17.46 -9.61 -0.07
N GLY A 109 -17.31 -10.43 -1.11
CA GLY A 109 -16.80 -9.96 -2.38
C GLY A 109 -17.88 -9.30 -3.22
N VAL A 110 -17.55 -9.01 -4.46
CA VAL A 110 -18.49 -8.39 -5.41
C VAL A 110 -19.02 -9.47 -6.32
N THR A 111 -20.33 -9.54 -6.43
CA THR A 111 -21.00 -10.51 -7.31
C THR A 111 -20.53 -10.31 -8.75
N GLY A 112 -20.13 -11.40 -9.38
CA GLY A 112 -19.63 -11.36 -10.76
C GLY A 112 -18.15 -11.03 -10.88
N ALA A 113 -17.45 -10.80 -9.76
CA ALA A 113 -16.02 -10.52 -9.76
C ALA A 113 -15.35 -11.22 -8.58
N THR A 114 -15.65 -12.50 -8.37
CA THR A 114 -15.21 -13.25 -7.20
C THR A 114 -13.71 -13.40 -7.09
N TYR A 115 -13.04 -13.77 -8.18
CA TYR A 115 -11.59 -13.98 -8.15
C TYR A 115 -10.85 -12.67 -7.90
N THR A 116 -11.26 -11.61 -8.59
CA THR A 116 -10.65 -10.29 -8.42
C THR A 116 -10.89 -9.75 -7.00
N SER A 117 -12.11 -9.91 -6.49
CA SER A 117 -12.44 -9.48 -5.13
C SER A 117 -11.59 -10.18 -4.10
N ARG A 118 -11.43 -11.50 -4.23
CA ARG A 118 -10.62 -12.26 -3.29
C ARG A 118 -9.18 -11.79 -3.31
N ALA A 119 -8.62 -11.61 -4.51
CA ALA A 119 -7.24 -11.18 -4.65
C ALA A 119 -7.02 -9.79 -4.03
N VAL A 120 -7.94 -8.86 -4.27
CA VAL A 120 -7.85 -7.52 -3.67
C VAL A 120 -7.94 -7.59 -2.15
N LYS A 121 -8.84 -8.40 -1.61
CA LYS A 121 -8.96 -8.55 -0.15
C LYS A 121 -7.68 -9.11 0.45
N GLU A 122 -7.04 -10.07 -0.20
CA GLU A 122 -5.78 -10.61 0.27
C GLU A 122 -4.68 -9.56 0.24
N ASN A 123 -4.66 -8.72 -0.80
CA ASN A 123 -3.72 -7.61 -0.88
C ASN A 123 -3.89 -6.64 0.29
N ILE A 124 -5.14 -6.30 0.60
CA ILE A 124 -5.42 -5.36 1.68
C ILE A 124 -5.00 -5.95 3.03
N ALA A 125 -5.32 -7.21 3.28
CA ALA A 125 -4.93 -7.87 4.53
C ALA A 125 -3.40 -7.91 4.66
N ALA A 126 -2.70 -8.20 3.55
CA ALA A 126 -1.24 -8.22 3.55
C ALA A 126 -0.66 -6.84 3.84
N ALA A 127 -1.26 -5.78 3.29
CA ALA A 127 -0.82 -4.42 3.54
C ALA A 127 -0.95 -4.05 5.02
N VAL A 128 -2.06 -4.42 5.64
CA VAL A 128 -2.28 -4.14 7.06
C VAL A 128 -1.27 -4.90 7.91
N ALA A 129 -1.01 -6.15 7.58
CA ALA A 129 -0.02 -6.96 8.30
C ALA A 129 1.37 -6.35 8.18
N TYR A 130 1.75 -5.92 6.99
CA TYR A 130 3.04 -5.28 6.76
C TYR A 130 3.16 -3.99 7.56
N TYR A 131 2.13 -3.17 7.54
CA TYR A 131 2.11 -1.92 8.29
C TYR A 131 2.33 -2.18 9.78
N LYS A 132 1.61 -3.14 10.36
CA LYS A 132 1.73 -3.43 11.79
C LYS A 132 3.12 -3.89 12.17
N LYS A 133 3.76 -4.62 11.28
CA LYS A 133 5.09 -5.17 11.53
C LYS A 133 6.20 -4.14 11.35
N ASN A 134 6.01 -3.18 10.48
CA ASN A 134 7.11 -2.31 10.02
C ASN A 134 6.96 -0.83 10.33
N LYS A 135 5.86 -0.42 10.92
CA LYS A 135 5.68 1.00 11.24
C LYS A 135 6.61 1.46 12.37
#